data_8d488c236e482136b019af52ac4e73e6
#
_entry.id   8d488c236e482136b019af52ac4e73e6
#
_cell.length_a   1.000
_cell.length_b   1.000
_cell.length_c   1.000
_cell.angle_alpha   90.00
_cell.angle_beta   90.00
_cell.angle_gamma   90.00
#
_symmetry.space_group_name_H-M   'P 1'
#
loop_
_entity.id
_entity.type
_entity.pdbx_description
1 polymer ?
#
loop_
_entity_poly.entity_id
_entity_poly.type
_entity_poly.pdbx_seq_one_letter_code
_entity_poly.pdbx_strand_id
1 'polypeptide(L)'
;MMEMTRKHLLCLTILTALSPVLATQSYAQLHLEIAKAPEAAPKIAIIPFNNDQNIYPIVESDLNRSGKFSSASKNLPATASMNAPNAEAWKTAGVPYLVTGTVKTTENGSFEVHYQLYDVEKQQYLLNELLTVPASRIRQAGHMISDAIYQALTGIAGDFSGRIAYVLRNPATPEQRYTLQIADTDGEQ
;
A
#
# COMPACT_ATOMS: atom_id res chain seq x y z
N MET A 1 -54.92 -14.66 -72.25
CA MET A 1 -53.72 -15.34 -71.64
C MET A 1 -52.72 -14.33 -71.10
N MET A 2 -53.19 -13.21 -70.55
CA MET A 2 -52.28 -12.12 -70.17
C MET A 2 -52.66 -11.47 -68.79
N GLU A 3 -53.56 -12.02 -68.03
CA GLU A 3 -53.94 -11.49 -66.71
C GLU A 3 -53.40 -12.32 -65.52
N MET A 4 -52.81 -13.51 -65.73
CA MET A 4 -52.37 -14.36 -64.67
C MET A 4 -50.96 -14.06 -64.18
N THR A 5 -50.15 -13.37 -64.94
CA THR A 5 -48.77 -13.03 -64.62
C THR A 5 -48.64 -11.81 -63.64
N ARG A 6 -49.65 -10.94 -63.59
CA ARG A 6 -49.59 -9.71 -62.77
C ARG A 6 -49.93 -9.95 -61.29
N LYS A 7 -50.75 -10.99 -60.98
CA LYS A 7 -51.09 -11.33 -59.58
C LYS A 7 -49.99 -12.10 -58.85
N HIS A 8 -49.24 -12.90 -59.57
CA HIS A 8 -48.11 -13.62 -58.99
C HIS A 8 -46.87 -12.72 -58.73
N LEU A 9 -46.75 -11.65 -59.55
CA LEU A 9 -45.65 -10.69 -59.33
C LEU A 9 -45.87 -9.79 -58.10
N LEU A 10 -47.20 -9.49 -57.80
CA LEU A 10 -47.55 -8.70 -56.60
C LEU A 10 -47.42 -9.51 -55.31
N CYS A 11 -47.63 -10.83 -55.30
CA CYS A 11 -47.44 -11.69 -54.14
C CYS A 11 -45.95 -11.92 -53.82
N LEU A 12 -45.09 -11.93 -54.82
CA LEU A 12 -43.66 -12.16 -54.62
C LEU A 12 -42.94 -10.95 -54.04
N THR A 13 -43.42 -9.73 -54.30
CA THR A 13 -42.85 -8.48 -53.78
C THR A 13 -43.23 -8.17 -52.31
N ILE A 14 -44.33 -8.73 -51.81
CA ILE A 14 -44.78 -8.55 -50.42
C ILE A 14 -44.07 -9.51 -49.46
N LEU A 15 -43.60 -10.67 -49.99
CA LEU A 15 -42.95 -11.67 -49.17
C LEU A 15 -41.47 -11.36 -48.82
N THR A 16 -40.84 -10.40 -49.52
CA THR A 16 -39.45 -9.97 -49.25
C THR A 16 -39.35 -8.81 -48.24
N ALA A 17 -40.46 -8.18 -47.83
CA ALA A 17 -40.45 -7.05 -46.90
C ALA A 17 -40.53 -7.45 -45.40
N LEU A 18 -40.71 -8.75 -45.11
CA LEU A 18 -40.79 -9.24 -43.72
C LEU A 18 -39.48 -9.95 -43.33
N SER A 19 -38.35 -9.26 -43.43
CA SER A 19 -37.11 -9.75 -42.84
C SER A 19 -37.24 -9.63 -41.30
N PRO A 20 -37.19 -10.73 -40.53
CA PRO A 20 -37.14 -10.65 -39.11
C PRO A 20 -35.81 -9.96 -38.73
N VAL A 21 -35.90 -8.77 -38.15
CA VAL A 21 -34.80 -8.17 -37.44
C VAL A 21 -34.46 -9.11 -36.27
N LEU A 22 -33.51 -9.98 -36.47
CA LEU A 22 -32.92 -10.78 -35.40
C LEU A 22 -32.18 -9.78 -34.49
N ALA A 23 -32.88 -9.32 -33.46
CA ALA A 23 -32.27 -8.61 -32.35
C ALA A 23 -31.31 -9.60 -31.66
N THR A 24 -30.04 -9.50 -31.97
CA THR A 24 -28.98 -10.18 -31.21
C THR A 24 -29.00 -9.57 -29.82
N GLN A 25 -29.57 -10.24 -28.85
CA GLN A 25 -29.42 -9.90 -27.46
C GLN A 25 -27.96 -10.17 -27.09
N SER A 26 -27.16 -9.11 -27.02
CA SER A 26 -25.82 -9.13 -26.44
C SER A 26 -25.98 -9.34 -24.93
N TYR A 27 -25.85 -10.57 -24.49
CA TYR A 27 -25.68 -10.83 -23.06
C TYR A 27 -24.26 -10.40 -22.68
N ALA A 28 -24.15 -9.30 -21.98
CA ALA A 28 -22.91 -8.94 -21.30
C ALA A 28 -22.68 -10.02 -20.22
N GLN A 29 -21.90 -11.03 -20.54
CA GLN A 29 -21.41 -11.96 -19.53
C GLN A 29 -20.45 -11.19 -18.63
N LEU A 30 -20.88 -10.94 -17.40
CA LEU A 30 -19.98 -10.48 -16.35
C LEU A 30 -19.00 -11.62 -16.06
N HIS A 31 -17.81 -11.55 -16.65
CA HIS A 31 -16.74 -12.48 -16.33
C HIS A 31 -16.16 -12.06 -14.97
N LEU A 32 -16.72 -12.62 -13.91
CA LEU A 32 -16.17 -12.46 -12.57
C LEU A 32 -14.96 -13.41 -12.49
N GLU A 33 -13.78 -12.91 -12.80
CA GLU A 33 -12.56 -13.62 -12.42
C GLU A 33 -12.49 -13.56 -10.89
N ILE A 34 -12.84 -14.68 -10.25
CA ILE A 34 -12.52 -14.88 -8.84
C ILE A 34 -11.01 -15.04 -8.79
N ALA A 35 -10.28 -13.93 -8.66
CA ALA A 35 -8.88 -13.98 -8.32
C ALA A 35 -8.75 -14.85 -7.06
N LYS A 36 -7.78 -15.77 -7.08
CA LYS A 36 -7.35 -16.57 -5.93
C LYS A 36 -7.52 -15.73 -4.67
N ALA A 37 -8.15 -16.29 -3.63
CA ALA A 37 -8.35 -15.57 -2.36
C ALA A 37 -7.05 -14.84 -2.00
N PRO A 38 -7.11 -13.56 -1.63
CA PRO A 38 -5.89 -12.80 -1.37
C PRO A 38 -5.05 -13.59 -0.36
N GLU A 39 -3.85 -13.93 -0.77
CA GLU A 39 -2.88 -14.58 0.11
C GLU A 39 -2.74 -13.68 1.35
N ALA A 40 -2.82 -14.27 2.54
CA ALA A 40 -2.75 -13.49 3.77
C ALA A 40 -1.49 -12.62 3.74
N ALA A 41 -1.64 -11.33 4.04
CA ALA A 41 -0.52 -10.39 4.01
C ALA A 41 0.65 -10.94 4.84
N PRO A 42 1.88 -10.99 4.32
CA PRO A 42 3.03 -11.52 5.02
C PRO A 42 3.25 -10.74 6.33
N LYS A 43 3.61 -11.48 7.37
CA LYS A 43 3.89 -10.87 8.66
C LYS A 43 5.23 -10.15 8.63
N ILE A 44 5.27 -8.98 9.26
CA ILE A 44 6.49 -8.22 9.49
C ILE A 44 6.58 -7.87 10.98
N ALA A 45 7.71 -8.16 11.61
CA ALA A 45 7.97 -7.74 12.97
C ALA A 45 8.85 -6.50 12.96
N ILE A 46 8.41 -5.45 13.64
CA ILE A 46 9.20 -4.25 13.84
C ILE A 46 9.57 -4.22 15.32
N ILE A 47 10.88 -4.27 15.58
CA ILE A 47 11.42 -4.21 16.93
C ILE A 47 11.57 -2.76 17.31
N PRO A 48 11.16 -2.34 18.52
CA PRO A 48 11.42 -0.98 18.99
C PRO A 48 12.90 -0.62 18.84
N PHE A 49 13.17 0.52 18.23
CA PHE A 49 14.53 0.95 17.97
C PHE A 49 15.26 1.26 19.27
N ASN A 50 16.55 0.94 19.35
CA ASN A 50 17.35 1.38 20.49
C ASN A 50 17.42 2.91 20.51
N ASN A 51 17.14 3.52 21.66
CA ASN A 51 16.98 4.96 21.85
C ASN A 51 15.92 5.58 20.92
N ASP A 52 14.83 4.87 20.71
CA ASP A 52 13.75 5.26 19.80
C ASP A 52 13.25 6.68 20.11
N GLN A 53 13.11 7.46 19.05
CA GLN A 53 12.57 8.81 19.06
C GLN A 53 11.18 8.83 18.40
N ASN A 54 10.35 7.85 18.74
CA ASN A 54 9.03 7.64 18.17
C ASN A 54 9.03 7.20 16.68
N ILE A 55 10.11 6.60 16.20
CA ILE A 55 10.21 6.06 14.83
C ILE A 55 9.46 4.74 14.71
N TYR A 56 9.65 3.83 15.67
CA TYR A 56 9.03 2.51 15.68
C TYR A 56 7.51 2.53 15.44
N PRO A 57 6.70 3.32 16.18
CA PRO A 57 5.26 3.31 15.99
C PRO A 57 4.83 3.89 14.63
N ILE A 58 5.60 4.81 14.05
CA ILE A 58 5.35 5.35 12.72
C ILE A 58 5.56 4.27 11.67
N VAL A 59 6.69 3.57 11.68
CA VAL A 59 7.00 2.50 10.74
C VAL A 59 5.99 1.37 10.86
N GLU A 60 5.61 0.97 12.07
CA GLU A 60 4.58 -0.05 12.30
C GLU A 60 3.22 0.36 11.72
N SER A 61 2.80 1.59 11.98
CA SER A 61 1.53 2.13 11.49
C SER A 61 1.48 2.20 9.97
N ASP A 62 2.54 2.72 9.34
CA ASP A 62 2.62 2.89 7.89
C ASP A 62 2.54 1.54 7.16
N LEU A 63 3.41 0.59 7.54
CA LEU A 63 3.45 -0.71 6.91
C LEU A 63 2.14 -1.49 7.11
N ASN A 64 1.54 -1.41 8.29
CA ASN A 64 0.25 -2.03 8.55
C ASN A 64 -0.88 -1.37 7.74
N ARG A 65 -0.91 -0.03 7.69
CA ARG A 65 -1.92 0.74 6.93
C ARG A 65 -1.82 0.49 5.42
N SER A 66 -0.66 0.12 4.89
CA SER A 66 -0.49 -0.22 3.47
C SER A 66 -1.37 -1.40 3.03
N GLY A 67 -1.83 -2.25 3.96
CA GLY A 67 -2.56 -3.49 3.69
C GLY A 67 -1.71 -4.58 3.02
N LYS A 68 -0.42 -4.33 2.77
CA LYS A 68 0.50 -5.29 2.17
C LYS A 68 1.20 -6.16 3.20
N PHE A 69 1.24 -5.72 4.45
CA PHE A 69 1.88 -6.41 5.57
C PHE A 69 0.95 -6.48 6.76
N SER A 70 1.16 -7.48 7.61
CA SER A 70 0.48 -7.65 8.89
C SER A 70 1.51 -7.54 10.00
N SER A 71 1.35 -6.58 10.92
CA SER A 71 2.27 -6.43 12.05
C SER A 71 2.23 -7.65 12.97
N ALA A 72 3.41 -8.17 13.31
CA ALA A 72 3.61 -9.27 14.25
C ALA A 72 4.18 -8.78 15.59
N SER A 73 4.22 -7.47 15.84
CA SER A 73 4.93 -6.85 16.97
C SER A 73 4.41 -7.24 18.37
N LYS A 74 3.21 -7.83 18.48
CA LYS A 74 2.60 -8.19 19.77
C LYS A 74 3.11 -9.51 20.39
N ASN A 75 3.75 -10.39 19.60
CA ASN A 75 4.20 -11.71 20.04
C ASN A 75 5.64 -11.96 19.61
N LEU A 76 6.53 -11.05 20.01
CA LEU A 76 7.95 -11.13 19.62
C LEU A 76 8.67 -12.23 20.43
N PRO A 77 9.52 -13.04 19.79
CA PRO A 77 10.44 -13.90 20.51
C PRO A 77 11.35 -13.07 21.43
N ALA A 78 11.63 -13.59 22.64
CA ALA A 78 12.44 -12.90 23.65
C ALA A 78 13.90 -12.59 23.23
N THR A 79 14.33 -13.07 22.06
CA THR A 79 15.70 -12.95 21.53
C THR A 79 15.82 -11.96 20.37
N ALA A 80 14.95 -10.94 20.32
CA ALA A 80 15.03 -9.89 19.32
C ALA A 80 16.28 -9.02 19.56
N SER A 81 17.42 -9.43 19.03
CA SER A 81 18.69 -8.69 19.08
C SER A 81 19.07 -8.19 17.69
N MET A 82 19.59 -6.96 17.60
CA MET A 82 20.09 -6.38 16.35
C MET A 82 21.28 -7.14 15.74
N ASN A 83 22.02 -7.88 16.56
CA ASN A 83 23.20 -8.60 16.11
C ASN A 83 22.86 -10.06 15.89
N ALA A 84 22.62 -10.44 14.65
CA ALA A 84 22.25 -11.77 14.19
C ALA A 84 20.92 -12.28 14.80
N PRO A 85 19.78 -11.97 14.18
CA PRO A 85 18.49 -12.50 14.62
C PRO A 85 18.50 -14.03 14.58
N ASN A 86 18.00 -14.67 15.65
CA ASN A 86 17.82 -16.11 15.65
C ASN A 86 16.73 -16.49 14.62
N ALA A 87 17.14 -16.77 13.39
CA ALA A 87 16.25 -17.04 12.27
C ALA A 87 15.26 -18.18 12.57
N GLU A 88 15.66 -19.21 13.29
CA GLU A 88 14.79 -20.36 13.62
C GLU A 88 13.64 -19.96 14.53
N ALA A 89 13.87 -19.08 15.50
CA ALA A 89 12.79 -18.58 16.38
C ALA A 89 11.75 -17.78 15.58
N TRP A 90 12.20 -16.96 14.62
CA TRP A 90 11.33 -16.16 13.76
C TRP A 90 10.57 -17.00 12.74
N LYS A 91 11.22 -18.01 12.14
CA LYS A 91 10.55 -19.00 11.27
C LYS A 91 9.45 -19.74 12.02
N THR A 92 9.74 -20.21 13.24
CA THR A 92 8.73 -20.89 14.10
C THR A 92 7.56 -19.97 14.41
N ALA A 93 7.80 -18.66 14.59
CA ALA A 93 6.75 -17.66 14.80
C ALA A 93 5.99 -17.31 13.50
N GLY A 94 6.44 -17.79 12.35
CA GLY A 94 5.85 -17.51 11.05
C GLY A 94 6.01 -16.05 10.64
N VAL A 95 7.15 -15.43 10.97
CA VAL A 95 7.48 -14.03 10.67
C VAL A 95 8.63 -13.97 9.68
N PRO A 96 8.37 -13.76 8.38
CA PRO A 96 9.41 -13.77 7.36
C PRO A 96 10.30 -12.52 7.33
N TYR A 97 9.83 -11.39 7.86
CA TYR A 97 10.56 -10.13 7.80
C TYR A 97 10.72 -9.49 9.17
N LEU A 98 11.92 -8.98 9.43
CA LEU A 98 12.29 -8.36 10.70
C LEU A 98 12.91 -6.99 10.44
N VAL A 99 12.39 -5.96 11.09
CA VAL A 99 12.93 -4.60 11.09
C VAL A 99 13.54 -4.30 12.45
N THR A 100 14.77 -3.80 12.45
CA THR A 100 15.48 -3.36 13.65
C THR A 100 16.13 -2.01 13.39
N GLY A 101 16.43 -1.26 14.44
CA GLY A 101 17.11 0.02 14.29
C GLY A 101 17.72 0.55 15.58
N THR A 102 18.55 1.57 15.40
CA THR A 102 19.18 2.34 16.50
C THR A 102 19.18 3.81 16.14
N VAL A 103 18.85 4.66 17.10
CA VAL A 103 18.95 6.12 16.96
C VAL A 103 20.11 6.62 17.79
N LYS A 104 20.95 7.47 17.20
CA LYS A 104 22.04 8.18 17.88
C LYS A 104 21.86 9.68 17.69
N THR A 105 22.05 10.44 18.76
CA THR A 105 22.13 11.89 18.67
C THR A 105 23.56 12.29 18.32
N THR A 106 23.71 13.14 17.32
CA THR A 106 25.00 13.68 16.91
C THR A 106 25.33 14.95 17.72
N GLU A 107 26.58 15.38 17.71
CA GLU A 107 27.05 16.57 18.42
C GLU A 107 26.34 17.88 17.99
N ASN A 108 25.89 17.93 16.73
CA ASN A 108 25.13 19.06 16.17
C ASN A 108 23.63 19.01 16.44
N GLY A 109 23.15 18.04 17.25
CA GLY A 109 21.73 17.88 17.57
C GLY A 109 20.87 17.22 16.49
N SER A 110 21.48 16.66 15.44
CA SER A 110 20.79 15.82 14.47
C SER A 110 20.69 14.39 14.99
N PHE A 111 19.85 13.59 14.34
CA PHE A 111 19.75 12.16 14.61
C PHE A 111 20.34 11.35 13.45
N GLU A 112 21.12 10.36 13.80
CA GLU A 112 21.54 9.26 12.92
C GLU A 112 20.69 8.04 13.25
N VAL A 113 19.91 7.59 12.27
CA VAL A 113 19.04 6.43 12.38
C VAL A 113 19.63 5.31 11.53
N HIS A 114 20.20 4.32 12.17
CA HIS A 114 20.63 3.09 11.52
C HIS A 114 19.46 2.11 11.56
N TYR A 115 19.02 1.63 10.40
CA TYR A 115 17.93 0.67 10.31
C TYR A 115 18.28 -0.48 9.38
N GLN A 116 17.68 -1.63 9.65
CA GLN A 116 17.93 -2.87 8.96
C GLN A 116 16.61 -3.59 8.69
N LEU A 117 16.50 -4.18 7.49
CA LEU A 117 15.45 -5.12 7.13
C LEU A 117 16.09 -6.48 6.87
N TYR A 118 15.67 -7.49 7.60
CA TYR A 118 16.20 -8.85 7.51
C TYR A 118 15.13 -9.81 6.95
N ASP A 119 15.50 -10.60 5.93
CA ASP A 119 14.72 -11.71 5.39
C ASP A 119 15.10 -12.98 6.16
N VAL A 120 14.16 -13.47 6.95
CA VAL A 120 14.34 -14.62 7.84
C VAL A 120 14.51 -15.93 7.05
N GLU A 121 13.79 -16.06 5.94
CA GLU A 121 13.84 -17.26 5.10
C GLU A 121 15.18 -17.37 4.37
N LYS A 122 15.64 -16.27 3.78
CA LYS A 122 16.91 -16.21 3.06
C LYS A 122 18.10 -15.96 3.97
N GLN A 123 17.86 -15.63 5.24
CA GLN A 123 18.89 -15.31 6.24
C GLN A 123 19.85 -14.20 5.76
N GLN A 124 19.30 -13.13 5.17
CA GLN A 124 20.08 -12.02 4.65
C GLN A 124 19.43 -10.68 4.95
N TYR A 125 20.25 -9.63 5.04
CA TYR A 125 19.75 -8.27 5.10
C TYR A 125 19.35 -7.81 3.71
N LEU A 126 18.12 -7.32 3.59
CA LEU A 126 17.61 -6.65 2.40
C LEU A 126 17.93 -5.16 2.41
N LEU A 127 17.94 -4.55 3.60
CA LEU A 127 18.37 -3.18 3.85
C LEU A 127 19.31 -3.16 5.05
N ASN A 128 20.30 -2.27 5.01
CA ASN A 128 21.21 -1.97 6.10
C ASN A 128 21.74 -0.56 5.87
N GLU A 129 20.99 0.44 6.31
CA GLU A 129 21.17 1.83 5.90
C GLU A 129 21.25 2.78 7.07
N LEU A 130 21.89 3.92 6.84
CA LEU A 130 22.04 5.02 7.78
C LEU A 130 21.36 6.26 7.20
N LEU A 131 20.41 6.81 7.95
CA LEU A 131 19.71 8.04 7.62
C LEU A 131 20.07 9.12 8.63
N THR A 132 20.52 10.28 8.17
CA THR A 132 20.79 11.43 9.03
C THR A 132 19.73 12.50 8.81
N VAL A 133 19.07 12.94 9.89
CA VAL A 133 18.01 13.95 9.83
C VAL A 133 18.13 14.97 10.95
N PRO A 134 17.75 16.24 10.73
CA PRO A 134 17.57 17.19 11.81
C PRO A 134 16.53 16.70 12.82
N ALA A 135 16.67 17.06 14.09
CA ALA A 135 15.74 16.67 15.16
C ALA A 135 14.28 17.02 14.83
N SER A 136 14.05 18.16 14.16
CA SER A 136 12.71 18.59 13.72
C SER A 136 12.08 17.69 12.63
N ARG A 137 12.85 16.79 12.02
CA ARG A 137 12.39 15.87 10.95
C ARG A 137 12.44 14.41 11.35
N ILE A 138 12.57 14.11 12.63
CA ILE A 138 12.67 12.72 13.10
C ILE A 138 11.41 11.91 12.74
N ARG A 139 10.24 12.52 12.77
CA ARG A 139 8.99 11.92 12.35
C ARG A 139 9.02 11.56 10.87
N GLN A 140 9.46 12.48 10.01
CA GLN A 140 9.63 12.24 8.58
C GLN A 140 10.61 11.10 8.31
N ALA A 141 11.64 10.92 9.15
CA ALA A 141 12.56 9.79 9.03
C ALA A 141 11.84 8.45 9.17
N GLY A 142 10.86 8.33 10.08
CA GLY A 142 10.02 7.14 10.20
C GLY A 142 9.31 6.80 8.90
N HIS A 143 8.67 7.78 8.27
CA HIS A 143 8.00 7.60 6.98
C HIS A 143 8.96 7.24 5.84
N MET A 144 10.15 7.85 5.80
CA MET A 144 11.18 7.52 4.79
C MET A 144 11.69 6.08 4.97
N ILE A 145 11.84 5.61 6.20
CA ILE A 145 12.18 4.21 6.49
C ILE A 145 11.06 3.28 6.01
N SER A 146 9.80 3.66 6.24
CA SER A 146 8.64 2.91 5.74
C SER A 146 8.65 2.80 4.22
N ASP A 147 8.96 3.89 3.50
CA ASP A 147 9.09 3.90 2.03
C ASP A 147 10.17 2.94 1.55
N ALA A 148 11.35 2.97 2.17
CA ALA A 148 12.47 2.10 1.82
C ALA A 148 12.13 0.62 2.05
N ILE A 149 11.53 0.28 3.19
CA ILE A 149 11.09 -1.09 3.51
C ILE A 149 10.02 -1.55 2.51
N TYR A 150 9.03 -0.71 2.25
CA TYR A 150 7.95 -1.03 1.32
C TYR A 150 8.50 -1.31 -0.08
N GLN A 151 9.39 -0.46 -0.57
CA GLN A 151 10.05 -0.62 -1.87
C GLN A 151 10.89 -1.89 -1.93
N ALA A 152 11.66 -2.19 -0.89
CA ALA A 152 12.50 -3.38 -0.85
C ALA A 152 11.69 -4.69 -0.90
N LEU A 153 10.50 -4.69 -0.29
CA LEU A 153 9.66 -5.89 -0.21
C LEU A 153 8.68 -6.04 -1.37
N THR A 154 8.22 -4.94 -1.96
CA THR A 154 7.19 -4.96 -3.01
C THR A 154 7.71 -4.64 -4.41
N GLY A 155 8.89 -4.02 -4.51
CA GLY A 155 9.41 -3.45 -5.76
C GLY A 155 8.72 -2.16 -6.20
N ILE A 156 7.77 -1.65 -5.41
CA ILE A 156 7.00 -0.43 -5.69
C ILE A 156 7.48 0.66 -4.75
N ALA A 157 7.70 1.87 -5.26
CA ALA A 157 8.06 3.01 -4.42
C ALA A 157 6.97 3.28 -3.36
N GLY A 158 7.37 3.46 -2.12
CA GLY A 158 6.47 3.93 -1.06
C GLY A 158 6.18 5.43 -1.21
N ASP A 159 5.12 5.90 -0.56
CA ASP A 159 4.72 7.31 -0.54
C ASP A 159 4.25 7.72 0.87
N PHE A 160 4.81 7.08 1.90
CA PHE A 160 4.48 7.41 3.30
C PHE A 160 5.09 8.74 3.73
N SER A 161 6.28 9.08 3.20
CA SER A 161 6.95 10.37 3.46
C SER A 161 6.35 11.53 2.66
N GLY A 162 5.31 11.27 1.83
CA GLY A 162 4.55 12.28 1.12
C GLY A 162 3.82 13.23 2.05
N ARG A 163 3.39 14.39 1.54
CA ARG A 163 2.61 15.37 2.30
C ARG A 163 1.35 15.73 1.55
N ILE A 164 0.27 15.90 2.28
CA ILE A 164 -1.02 16.33 1.74
C ILE A 164 -1.28 17.80 2.07
N ALA A 165 -1.70 18.55 1.07
CA ALA A 165 -2.21 19.90 1.26
C ALA A 165 -3.74 19.87 1.16
N TYR A 166 -4.41 20.45 2.13
CA TYR A 166 -5.87 20.51 2.16
C TYR A 166 -6.38 21.85 2.67
N VAL A 167 -7.62 22.19 2.30
CA VAL A 167 -8.25 23.42 2.74
C VAL A 167 -9.28 23.10 3.82
N LEU A 168 -9.04 23.62 5.00
CA LEU A 168 -10.01 23.59 6.10
C LEU A 168 -10.99 24.75 5.95
N ARG A 169 -12.29 24.45 6.00
CA ARG A 169 -13.34 25.47 6.06
C ARG A 169 -13.84 25.62 7.51
N ASN A 170 -13.70 26.80 8.07
CA ASN A 170 -14.28 27.12 9.37
C ASN A 170 -15.46 28.08 9.18
N PRO A 171 -16.71 27.65 9.33
CA PRO A 171 -17.88 28.51 9.17
C PRO A 171 -18.07 29.50 10.30
N ALA A 172 -17.43 29.31 11.46
CA ALA A 172 -17.58 30.16 12.65
C ALA A 172 -16.71 31.43 12.62
N THR A 173 -15.70 31.49 11.74
CA THR A 173 -14.78 32.64 11.62
C THR A 173 -14.81 33.21 10.22
N PRO A 174 -15.65 34.24 9.94
CA PRO A 174 -15.80 34.81 8.59
C PRO A 174 -14.50 35.34 7.97
N GLU A 175 -13.60 35.89 8.78
CA GLU A 175 -12.32 36.46 8.35
C GLU A 175 -11.30 35.38 7.93
N GLN A 176 -11.41 34.19 8.52
CA GLN A 176 -10.54 33.05 8.25
C GLN A 176 -11.35 31.82 7.82
N ARG A 177 -12.30 32.01 6.92
CA ARG A 177 -13.21 30.95 6.49
C ARG A 177 -12.49 29.74 5.88
N TYR A 178 -11.39 29.98 5.21
CA TYR A 178 -10.58 28.94 4.56
C TYR A 178 -9.14 29.06 4.99
N THR A 179 -8.56 27.95 5.43
CA THR A 179 -7.16 27.87 5.81
C THR A 179 -6.52 26.72 5.03
N LEU A 180 -5.42 27.00 4.33
CA LEU A 180 -4.59 25.97 3.71
C LEU A 180 -3.74 25.32 4.81
N GLN A 181 -3.81 24.01 4.90
CA GLN A 181 -3.00 23.21 5.82
C GLN A 181 -2.19 22.16 5.05
N ILE A 182 -1.06 21.79 5.62
CA ILE A 182 -0.19 20.75 5.09
C ILE A 182 0.06 19.78 6.24
N ALA A 183 -0.17 18.50 5.99
CA ALA A 183 0.07 17.44 6.96
C ALA A 183 0.87 16.30 6.31
N ASP A 184 1.45 15.44 7.14
CA ASP A 184 1.99 14.17 6.68
C ASP A 184 0.84 13.23 6.26
N THR A 185 1.14 12.14 5.55
CA THR A 185 0.11 11.22 5.02
C THR A 185 -0.73 10.54 6.09
N ASP A 186 -0.30 10.55 7.33
CA ASP A 186 -1.05 10.04 8.49
C ASP A 186 -1.93 11.10 9.17
N GLY A 187 -1.91 12.35 8.67
CA GLY A 187 -2.72 13.46 9.18
C GLY A 187 -2.08 14.26 10.30
N GLU A 188 -0.90 13.89 10.76
CA GLU A 188 -0.15 14.64 11.78
C GLU A 188 0.60 15.81 11.13
N GLN A 189 0.92 16.84 11.96
CA GLN A 189 1.62 18.06 11.51
C GLN A 189 2.98 18.18 12.15
#